data_b6248893567014e44e86a58c74463af3
#
_entry.id   b6248893567014e44e86a58c74463af3
#
_cell.length_a   1.000
_cell.length_b   1.000
_cell.length_c   1.000
_cell.angle_alpha   90.00
_cell.angle_beta   90.00
_cell.angle_gamma   90.00
#
_symmetry.space_group_name_H-M   'P 1'
#
loop_
_entity.id
_entity.type
_entity.pdbx_description
1 polymer ?
#
loop_
_entity_poly.entity_id
_entity_poly.type
_entity_poly.pdbx_seq_one_letter_code
_entity_poly.pdbx_strand_id
1 'polypeptide(L)'
;MENPRAVLFDAYGTLFDVYSVGLLAEQLFPGRGAPLATVWRDKQIEYTRLVTASGDDAHYRPFWELTRAALAYAIKLLEPTARSDWPAYEGRAAQLMNQYRSLSAFPENREVLQALKARGITTGILSNGEPEMLGIAVRSAGLDGLLDHVISVDGVRKYKTHPDAYAQGEKVTGLTRQQIVFVSSNGWDALGATWFGYRTLWVNRQNLPFDELGTAPTRTASNLRDVLSFFD
;
A
#
# COMPACT_ATOMS: atom_id res chain seq x y z
N MET A 1 14.05 23.10 11.93
CA MET A 1 13.65 21.80 11.32
C MET A 1 14.09 21.84 9.87
N GLU A 2 14.66 20.76 9.34
CA GLU A 2 15.02 20.70 7.91
C GLU A 2 13.77 20.79 7.03
N ASN A 3 13.87 21.50 5.90
CA ASN A 3 12.75 21.58 4.96
C ASN A 3 12.59 20.24 4.21
N PRO A 4 11.36 19.73 4.01
CA PRO A 4 11.14 18.54 3.22
C PRO A 4 11.60 18.76 1.76
N ARG A 5 12.18 17.72 1.16
CA ARG A 5 12.70 17.73 -0.22
C ARG A 5 12.13 16.58 -1.05
N ALA A 6 11.52 15.60 -0.40
CA ALA A 6 10.90 14.46 -1.06
C ALA A 6 9.56 14.09 -0.43
N VAL A 7 8.71 13.48 -1.25
CA VAL A 7 7.51 12.76 -0.82
C VAL A 7 7.61 11.30 -1.24
N LEU A 8 7.47 10.41 -0.27
CA LEU A 8 7.31 8.97 -0.54
C LEU A 8 5.89 8.55 -0.20
N PHE A 9 5.22 7.97 -1.16
CA PHE A 9 3.84 7.49 -1.03
C PHE A 9 3.83 5.99 -0.79
N ASP A 10 2.98 5.52 0.13
CA ASP A 10 2.52 4.14 0.06
C ASP A 10 1.76 3.93 -1.25
N ALA A 11 1.73 2.68 -1.75
CA ALA A 11 1.09 2.34 -3.02
C ALA A 11 -0.36 1.90 -2.82
N TYR A 12 -0.55 0.74 -2.17
CA TYR A 12 -1.81 0.01 -2.07
C TYR A 12 -2.75 0.58 -1.00
N GLY A 13 -3.84 1.20 -1.43
CA GLY A 13 -4.79 1.96 -0.60
C GLY A 13 -4.50 3.46 -0.59
N THR A 14 -3.33 3.90 -1.04
CA THR A 14 -2.91 5.31 -1.04
C THR A 14 -2.92 5.92 -2.44
N LEU A 15 -2.16 5.38 -3.38
CA LEU A 15 -2.20 5.74 -4.80
C LEU A 15 -3.16 4.83 -5.59
N PHE A 16 -3.24 3.55 -5.24
CA PHE A 16 -4.07 2.56 -5.93
C PHE A 16 -5.18 2.06 -5.00
N ASP A 17 -6.43 2.13 -5.48
CA ASP A 17 -7.61 1.72 -4.71
C ASP A 17 -7.72 0.19 -4.66
N VAL A 18 -7.35 -0.38 -3.52
CA VAL A 18 -7.41 -1.84 -3.28
C VAL A 18 -8.83 -2.38 -3.25
N TYR A 19 -9.84 -1.53 -3.04
CA TYR A 19 -11.24 -1.93 -3.03
C TYR A 19 -11.90 -1.87 -4.42
N SER A 20 -11.19 -1.34 -5.43
CA SER A 20 -11.69 -1.33 -6.82
C SER A 20 -11.92 -2.75 -7.38
N VAL A 21 -11.35 -3.78 -6.76
CA VAL A 21 -11.65 -5.20 -7.07
C VAL A 21 -13.05 -5.63 -6.62
N GLY A 22 -13.72 -4.85 -5.77
CA GLY A 22 -15.00 -5.22 -5.15
C GLY A 22 -16.12 -5.45 -6.17
N LEU A 23 -16.16 -4.71 -7.28
CA LEU A 23 -17.14 -4.91 -8.35
C LEU A 23 -16.97 -6.26 -9.02
N LEU A 24 -15.74 -6.64 -9.37
CA LEU A 24 -15.47 -7.97 -9.93
C LEU A 24 -15.72 -9.07 -8.90
N ALA A 25 -15.35 -8.83 -7.64
CA ALA A 25 -15.63 -9.77 -6.57
C ALA A 25 -17.14 -10.03 -6.40
N GLU A 26 -17.99 -8.98 -6.51
CA GLU A 26 -19.45 -9.12 -6.45
C GLU A 26 -20.01 -9.91 -7.64
N GLN A 27 -19.45 -9.72 -8.84
CA GLN A 27 -19.85 -10.50 -10.03
C GLN A 27 -19.50 -12.00 -9.90
N LEU A 28 -18.31 -12.28 -9.35
CA LEU A 28 -17.82 -13.66 -9.20
C LEU A 28 -18.38 -14.38 -7.97
N PHE A 29 -18.74 -13.63 -6.94
CA PHE A 29 -19.26 -14.10 -5.65
C PHE A 29 -20.44 -13.22 -5.21
N PRO A 30 -21.65 -13.42 -5.83
CA PRO A 30 -22.81 -12.57 -5.58
C PRO A 30 -23.18 -12.48 -4.09
N GLY A 31 -23.38 -11.25 -3.60
CA GLY A 31 -23.68 -10.96 -2.20
C GLY A 31 -22.45 -11.07 -1.26
N ARG A 32 -21.26 -11.32 -1.79
CA ARG A 32 -20.00 -11.52 -1.01
C ARG A 32 -18.88 -10.57 -1.40
N GLY A 33 -19.04 -9.74 -2.44
CA GLY A 33 -17.97 -8.93 -3.00
C GLY A 33 -17.29 -8.03 -1.99
N ALA A 34 -18.05 -7.21 -1.25
CA ALA A 34 -17.51 -6.31 -0.24
C ALA A 34 -16.88 -7.06 0.96
N PRO A 35 -17.54 -8.05 1.58
CA PRO A 35 -16.92 -8.87 2.63
C PRO A 35 -15.63 -9.56 2.15
N LEU A 36 -15.60 -10.06 0.91
CA LEU A 36 -14.42 -10.73 0.37
C LEU A 36 -13.25 -9.76 0.21
N ALA A 37 -13.48 -8.57 -0.34
CA ALA A 37 -12.45 -7.55 -0.49
C ALA A 37 -11.88 -7.13 0.88
N THR A 38 -12.73 -6.96 1.90
CA THR A 38 -12.32 -6.61 3.26
C THR A 38 -11.46 -7.72 3.88
N VAL A 39 -11.96 -8.96 3.93
CA VAL A 39 -11.23 -10.09 4.51
C VAL A 39 -9.92 -10.34 3.76
N TRP A 40 -9.93 -10.22 2.43
CA TRP A 40 -8.73 -10.36 1.61
C TRP A 40 -7.66 -9.33 2.02
N ARG A 41 -8.04 -8.06 2.12
CA ARG A 41 -7.12 -6.98 2.53
C ARG A 41 -6.58 -7.18 3.95
N ASP A 42 -7.44 -7.50 4.90
CA ASP A 42 -7.05 -7.70 6.29
C ASP A 42 -6.05 -8.86 6.42
N LYS A 43 -6.32 -10.00 5.76
CA LYS A 43 -5.42 -11.15 5.76
C LYS A 43 -4.10 -10.87 5.05
N GLN A 44 -4.11 -10.11 3.97
CA GLN A 44 -2.89 -9.70 3.29
C GLN A 44 -1.97 -8.91 4.25
N ILE A 45 -2.51 -7.94 4.97
CA ILE A 45 -1.76 -7.14 5.95
C ILE A 45 -1.31 -8.02 7.13
N GLU A 46 -2.19 -8.87 7.66
CA GLU A 46 -1.84 -9.80 8.73
C GLU A 46 -0.68 -10.71 8.33
N TYR A 47 -0.71 -11.28 7.13
CA TYR A 47 0.36 -12.16 6.65
C TYR A 47 1.70 -11.44 6.49
N THR A 48 1.73 -10.21 6.02
CA THR A 48 2.98 -9.42 5.98
C THR A 48 3.58 -9.23 7.37
N ARG A 49 2.73 -8.99 8.38
CA ARG A 49 3.16 -8.83 9.78
C ARG A 49 3.66 -10.15 10.36
N LEU A 50 2.95 -11.26 10.11
CA LEU A 50 3.33 -12.58 10.61
C LEU A 50 4.71 -13.01 10.08
N VAL A 51 4.95 -12.91 8.77
CA VAL A 51 6.24 -13.31 8.18
C VAL A 51 7.38 -12.40 8.65
N THR A 52 7.12 -11.10 8.85
CA THR A 52 8.12 -10.18 9.39
C THR A 52 8.42 -10.46 10.85
N ALA A 53 7.38 -10.69 11.67
CA ALA A 53 7.51 -10.95 13.11
C ALA A 53 8.15 -12.32 13.42
N SER A 54 8.14 -13.26 12.46
CA SER A 54 8.81 -14.57 12.63
C SER A 54 10.32 -14.42 12.86
N GLY A 55 10.92 -13.34 12.38
CA GLY A 55 12.36 -13.09 12.52
C GLY A 55 13.25 -13.99 11.66
N ASP A 56 12.67 -14.96 10.95
CA ASP A 56 13.40 -15.94 10.12
C ASP A 56 13.08 -15.72 8.63
N ASP A 57 14.12 -15.46 7.85
CA ASP A 57 14.01 -15.27 6.40
C ASP A 57 13.47 -16.51 5.66
N ALA A 58 13.53 -17.70 6.26
CA ALA A 58 12.93 -18.91 5.71
C ALA A 58 11.39 -18.82 5.60
N HIS A 59 10.76 -18.00 6.43
CA HIS A 59 9.32 -17.73 6.38
C HIS A 59 8.93 -16.61 5.44
N TYR A 60 9.90 -15.85 4.92
CA TYR A 60 9.61 -14.81 3.95
C TYR A 60 8.91 -15.38 2.71
N ARG A 61 7.89 -14.67 2.25
CA ARG A 61 7.19 -14.93 0.99
C ARG A 61 6.98 -13.59 0.30
N PRO A 62 7.16 -13.50 -1.03
CA PRO A 62 6.87 -12.30 -1.81
C PRO A 62 5.45 -11.80 -1.60
N PHE A 63 5.24 -10.49 -1.74
CA PHE A 63 3.94 -9.87 -1.47
C PHE A 63 2.82 -10.42 -2.36
N TRP A 64 3.14 -10.77 -3.62
CA TRP A 64 2.19 -11.41 -4.52
C TRP A 64 1.72 -12.78 -4.02
N GLU A 65 2.61 -13.57 -3.48
CA GLU A 65 2.26 -14.87 -2.87
C GLU A 65 1.38 -14.69 -1.64
N LEU A 66 1.69 -13.71 -0.77
CA LEU A 66 0.87 -13.39 0.39
C LEU A 66 -0.50 -12.88 -0.04
N THR A 67 -0.56 -12.06 -1.08
CA THR A 67 -1.82 -11.55 -1.66
C THR A 67 -2.70 -12.70 -2.15
N ARG A 68 -2.11 -13.66 -2.86
CA ARG A 68 -2.81 -14.86 -3.35
C ARG A 68 -3.27 -15.77 -2.20
N ALA A 69 -2.42 -15.99 -1.21
CA ALA A 69 -2.76 -16.78 -0.03
C ALA A 69 -3.89 -16.15 0.78
N ALA A 70 -3.87 -14.83 0.94
CA ALA A 70 -4.93 -14.08 1.62
C ALA A 70 -6.26 -14.17 0.87
N LEU A 71 -6.24 -14.08 -0.48
CA LEU A 71 -7.43 -14.29 -1.30
C LEU A 71 -8.01 -15.70 -1.14
N ALA A 72 -7.15 -16.72 -1.18
CA ALA A 72 -7.59 -18.11 -0.98
C ALA A 72 -8.22 -18.30 0.41
N TYR A 73 -7.65 -17.68 1.43
CA TYR A 73 -8.25 -17.67 2.78
C TYR A 73 -9.63 -17.01 2.78
N ALA A 74 -9.75 -15.82 2.19
CA ALA A 74 -11.00 -15.06 2.15
C ALA A 74 -12.12 -15.84 1.41
N ILE A 75 -11.80 -16.45 0.27
CA ILE A 75 -12.75 -17.30 -0.47
C ILE A 75 -13.17 -18.49 0.40
N LYS A 76 -12.23 -19.22 1.00
CA LYS A 76 -12.55 -20.39 1.86
C LYS A 76 -13.31 -20.04 3.13
N LEU A 77 -13.20 -18.80 3.61
CA LEU A 77 -13.98 -18.32 4.74
C LEU A 77 -15.43 -18.06 4.37
N LEU A 78 -15.65 -17.40 3.23
CA LEU A 78 -16.97 -16.94 2.80
C LEU A 78 -17.73 -17.99 1.96
N GLU A 79 -17.01 -18.92 1.34
CA GLU A 79 -17.51 -20.03 0.53
C GLU A 79 -17.02 -21.36 1.14
N PRO A 80 -17.75 -21.96 2.10
CA PRO A 80 -17.30 -23.16 2.80
C PRO A 80 -16.97 -24.34 1.89
N THR A 81 -17.66 -24.48 0.75
CA THR A 81 -17.42 -25.52 -0.25
C THR A 81 -16.05 -25.39 -0.91
N ALA A 82 -15.46 -24.20 -0.94
CA ALA A 82 -14.10 -23.99 -1.45
C ALA A 82 -13.01 -24.68 -0.61
N ARG A 83 -13.34 -25.13 0.61
CA ARG A 83 -12.40 -25.88 1.47
C ARG A 83 -12.19 -27.31 0.96
N SER A 84 -13.21 -27.94 0.39
CA SER A 84 -13.16 -29.30 -0.14
C SER A 84 -13.01 -29.36 -1.65
N ASP A 85 -13.40 -28.32 -2.37
CA ASP A 85 -13.40 -28.26 -3.84
C ASP A 85 -12.74 -26.94 -4.32
N TRP A 86 -11.47 -26.76 -3.99
CA TRP A 86 -10.70 -25.57 -4.44
C TRP A 86 -10.63 -25.44 -5.95
N PRO A 87 -10.47 -26.52 -6.76
CA PRO A 87 -10.43 -26.40 -8.21
C PRO A 87 -11.61 -25.65 -8.83
N ALA A 88 -12.83 -25.77 -8.27
CA ALA A 88 -14.00 -25.02 -8.73
C ALA A 88 -13.90 -23.49 -8.53
N TYR A 89 -12.97 -23.03 -7.71
CA TYR A 89 -12.78 -21.62 -7.36
C TYR A 89 -11.51 -21.00 -7.95
N GLU A 90 -10.55 -21.80 -8.41
CA GLU A 90 -9.26 -21.31 -8.93
C GLU A 90 -9.41 -20.30 -10.06
N GLY A 91 -10.31 -20.54 -11.00
CA GLY A 91 -10.56 -19.62 -12.11
C GLY A 91 -11.05 -18.25 -11.66
N ARG A 92 -11.94 -18.20 -10.67
CA ARG A 92 -12.44 -16.95 -10.07
C ARG A 92 -11.34 -16.22 -9.27
N ALA A 93 -10.56 -16.98 -8.50
CA ALA A 93 -9.41 -16.43 -7.78
C ALA A 93 -8.38 -15.85 -8.74
N ALA A 94 -8.07 -16.51 -9.85
CA ALA A 94 -7.14 -16.01 -10.88
C ALA A 94 -7.64 -14.70 -11.52
N GLN A 95 -8.93 -14.56 -11.78
CA GLN A 95 -9.52 -13.32 -12.31
C GLN A 95 -9.34 -12.15 -11.33
N LEU A 96 -9.61 -12.36 -10.02
CA LEU A 96 -9.40 -11.34 -8.99
C LEU A 96 -7.91 -10.97 -8.85
N MET A 97 -7.01 -11.95 -8.89
CA MET A 97 -5.57 -11.68 -8.88
C MET A 97 -5.11 -10.87 -10.09
N ASN A 98 -5.65 -11.16 -11.28
CA ASN A 98 -5.35 -10.36 -12.47
C ASN A 98 -5.85 -8.91 -12.33
N GLN A 99 -7.07 -8.71 -11.81
CA GLN A 99 -7.57 -7.37 -11.52
C GLN A 99 -6.70 -6.62 -10.51
N TYR A 100 -6.15 -7.33 -9.52
CA TYR A 100 -5.27 -6.73 -8.51
C TYR A 100 -3.95 -6.19 -9.10
N ARG A 101 -3.52 -6.64 -10.28
CA ARG A 101 -2.34 -6.10 -10.97
C ARG A 101 -2.54 -4.68 -11.51
N SER A 102 -3.80 -4.31 -11.84
CA SER A 102 -4.16 -3.06 -12.49
C SER A 102 -5.29 -2.36 -11.73
N LEU A 103 -5.05 -2.08 -10.44
CA LEU A 103 -6.00 -1.34 -9.60
C LEU A 103 -6.23 0.07 -10.12
N SER A 104 -7.43 0.58 -9.92
CA SER A 104 -7.74 1.97 -10.22
C SER A 104 -6.90 2.93 -9.39
N ALA A 105 -6.35 3.95 -10.01
CA ALA A 105 -5.69 5.03 -9.28
C ALA A 105 -6.74 6.01 -8.72
N PHE A 106 -6.44 6.63 -7.58
CA PHE A 106 -7.26 7.75 -7.12
C PHE A 106 -7.12 8.95 -8.07
N PRO A 107 -8.21 9.66 -8.34
CA PRO A 107 -8.26 10.66 -9.42
C PRO A 107 -7.32 11.86 -9.23
N GLU A 108 -7.03 12.23 -7.98
CA GLU A 108 -6.15 13.35 -7.65
C GLU A 108 -4.65 13.06 -7.79
N ASN A 109 -4.24 11.78 -7.95
CA ASN A 109 -2.83 11.38 -7.94
C ASN A 109 -2.00 12.15 -8.98
N ARG A 110 -2.47 12.19 -10.23
CA ARG A 110 -1.72 12.82 -11.33
C ARG A 110 -1.49 14.30 -11.06
N GLU A 111 -2.53 15.01 -10.66
CA GLU A 111 -2.48 16.44 -10.34
C GLU A 111 -1.46 16.73 -9.23
N VAL A 112 -1.54 15.96 -8.14
CA VAL A 112 -0.64 16.11 -6.98
C VAL A 112 0.81 15.84 -7.34
N LEU A 113 1.08 14.73 -8.06
CA LEU A 113 2.44 14.41 -8.49
C LEU A 113 3.02 15.45 -9.45
N GLN A 114 2.23 15.98 -10.38
CA GLN A 114 2.64 17.05 -11.27
C GLN A 114 2.97 18.33 -10.48
N ALA A 115 2.12 18.70 -9.51
CA ALA A 115 2.35 19.88 -8.67
C ALA A 115 3.62 19.76 -7.83
N LEU A 116 3.92 18.59 -7.28
CA LEU A 116 5.17 18.33 -6.55
C LEU A 116 6.39 18.43 -7.47
N LYS A 117 6.33 17.83 -8.65
CA LYS A 117 7.43 17.91 -9.63
C LYS A 117 7.67 19.34 -10.11
N ALA A 118 6.61 20.13 -10.34
CA ALA A 118 6.73 21.54 -10.71
C ALA A 118 7.43 22.40 -9.64
N ARG A 119 7.37 21.97 -8.36
CA ARG A 119 8.08 22.58 -7.22
C ARG A 119 9.49 22.02 -7.02
N GLY A 120 9.97 21.11 -7.87
CA GLY A 120 11.28 20.46 -7.74
C GLY A 120 11.37 19.47 -6.58
N ILE A 121 10.23 18.94 -6.11
CA ILE A 121 10.16 17.97 -5.02
C ILE A 121 10.33 16.56 -5.59
N THR A 122 11.26 15.80 -5.03
CA THR A 122 11.45 14.38 -5.39
C THR A 122 10.23 13.57 -4.99
N THR A 123 9.70 12.77 -5.91
CA THR A 123 8.51 11.95 -5.70
C THR A 123 8.85 10.47 -5.82
N GLY A 124 8.25 9.65 -4.96
CA GLY A 124 8.47 8.20 -5.05
C GLY A 124 7.40 7.37 -4.37
N ILE A 125 7.42 6.08 -4.66
CA ILE A 125 6.69 5.05 -3.93
C ILE A 125 7.64 4.38 -2.95
N LEU A 126 7.16 4.05 -1.75
CA LEU A 126 7.79 3.10 -0.81
C LEU A 126 6.72 2.10 -0.38
N SER A 127 6.83 0.85 -0.83
CA SER A 127 5.73 -0.12 -0.76
C SER A 127 6.19 -1.53 -0.38
N ASN A 128 5.26 -2.29 0.20
CA ASN A 128 5.38 -3.73 0.42
C ASN A 128 5.33 -4.55 -0.89
N GLY A 129 4.81 -3.97 -1.99
CA GLY A 129 4.70 -4.64 -3.28
C GLY A 129 6.06 -4.94 -3.90
N GLU A 130 6.14 -6.05 -4.65
CA GLU A 130 7.33 -6.43 -5.42
C GLU A 130 7.57 -5.44 -6.57
N PRO A 131 8.81 -5.31 -7.06
CA PRO A 131 9.16 -4.36 -8.12
C PRO A 131 8.31 -4.53 -9.39
N GLU A 132 8.04 -5.77 -9.82
CA GLU A 132 7.22 -6.06 -10.99
C GLU A 132 5.77 -5.59 -10.80
N MET A 133 5.16 -5.90 -9.63
CA MET A 133 3.81 -5.46 -9.30
C MET A 133 3.68 -3.94 -9.33
N LEU A 134 4.61 -3.24 -8.69
CA LEU A 134 4.62 -1.78 -8.65
C LEU A 134 4.79 -1.18 -10.05
N GLY A 135 5.68 -1.74 -10.86
CA GLY A 135 5.88 -1.29 -12.24
C GLY A 135 4.62 -1.46 -13.10
N ILE A 136 3.88 -2.57 -12.95
CA ILE A 136 2.59 -2.77 -13.64
C ILE A 136 1.56 -1.76 -13.16
N ALA A 137 1.41 -1.57 -11.84
CA ALA A 137 0.44 -0.64 -11.27
C ALA A 137 0.69 0.81 -11.70
N VAL A 138 1.96 1.26 -11.67
CA VAL A 138 2.36 2.61 -12.10
C VAL A 138 2.03 2.85 -13.58
N ARG A 139 2.38 1.90 -14.47
CA ARG A 139 2.06 2.00 -15.91
C ARG A 139 0.57 1.98 -16.16
N SER A 140 -0.15 1.04 -15.54
CA SER A 140 -1.60 0.92 -15.69
C SER A 140 -2.34 2.20 -15.26
N ALA A 141 -1.85 2.87 -14.21
CA ALA A 141 -2.39 4.14 -13.71
C ALA A 141 -1.94 5.36 -14.54
N GLY A 142 -1.06 5.19 -15.50
CA GLY A 142 -0.49 6.28 -16.30
C GLY A 142 0.32 7.28 -15.46
N LEU A 143 1.00 6.80 -14.41
CA LEU A 143 1.84 7.61 -13.53
C LEU A 143 3.33 7.57 -13.92
N ASP A 144 3.64 6.93 -15.06
CA ASP A 144 5.01 6.92 -15.60
C ASP A 144 5.55 8.34 -15.76
N GLY A 145 6.83 8.52 -15.40
CA GLY A 145 7.50 9.81 -15.47
C GLY A 145 7.08 10.82 -14.39
N LEU A 146 6.08 10.51 -13.57
CA LEU A 146 5.67 11.36 -12.44
C LEU A 146 6.29 10.91 -11.10
N LEU A 147 6.94 9.75 -11.08
CA LEU A 147 7.63 9.19 -9.91
C LEU A 147 9.12 9.07 -10.24
N ASP A 148 9.97 9.70 -9.42
CA ASP A 148 11.42 9.62 -9.55
C ASP A 148 11.94 8.28 -9.02
N HIS A 149 11.24 7.70 -8.02
CA HIS A 149 11.61 6.43 -7.40
C HIS A 149 10.41 5.51 -7.22
N VAL A 150 10.61 4.22 -7.46
CA VAL A 150 9.64 3.15 -7.11
C VAL A 150 10.38 2.15 -6.22
N ILE A 151 10.20 2.29 -4.90
CA ILE A 151 10.96 1.58 -3.89
C ILE A 151 10.11 0.42 -3.35
N SER A 152 10.61 -0.80 -3.55
CA SER A 152 10.07 -2.02 -2.96
C SER A 152 10.87 -2.41 -1.72
N VAL A 153 10.19 -2.89 -0.68
CA VAL A 153 10.86 -3.46 0.50
C VAL A 153 11.21 -4.94 0.32
N ASP A 154 10.90 -5.54 -0.83
CA ASP A 154 11.14 -6.95 -1.13
C ASP A 154 12.60 -7.35 -0.90
N GLY A 155 13.54 -6.49 -1.31
CA GLY A 155 14.98 -6.75 -1.18
C GLY A 155 15.50 -6.83 0.26
N VAL A 156 14.79 -6.27 1.24
CA VAL A 156 15.16 -6.36 2.66
C VAL A 156 14.38 -7.45 3.40
N ARG A 157 13.43 -8.12 2.75
CA ARG A 157 12.61 -9.22 3.30
C ARG A 157 11.94 -8.88 4.63
N LYS A 158 11.63 -7.61 4.83
CA LYS A 158 10.94 -7.06 6.00
C LYS A 158 9.86 -6.13 5.51
N TYR A 159 8.62 -6.45 5.83
CA TYR A 159 7.48 -5.62 5.48
C TYR A 159 7.32 -4.45 6.46
N LYS A 160 6.69 -3.38 6.03
CA LYS A 160 6.17 -2.34 6.93
C LYS A 160 5.29 -3.04 7.99
N THR A 161 5.45 -2.75 9.25
CA THR A 161 6.03 -1.57 9.91
C THR A 161 7.48 -1.77 10.40
N HIS A 162 8.23 -2.74 9.89
CA HIS A 162 9.61 -2.92 10.31
C HIS A 162 10.47 -1.70 9.91
N PRO A 163 11.38 -1.19 10.78
CA PRO A 163 12.20 0.00 10.49
C PRO A 163 13.03 -0.13 9.21
N ASP A 164 13.57 -1.32 8.91
CA ASP A 164 14.37 -1.56 7.70
C ASP A 164 13.58 -1.32 6.41
N ALA A 165 12.26 -1.51 6.45
CA ALA A 165 11.39 -1.21 5.32
C ALA A 165 11.37 0.30 5.03
N TYR A 166 11.21 1.12 6.06
CA TYR A 166 11.22 2.58 5.90
C TYR A 166 12.60 3.14 5.59
N ALA A 167 13.67 2.53 6.12
CA ALA A 167 15.05 2.93 5.85
C ALA A 167 15.42 2.86 4.35
N GLN A 168 14.69 2.07 3.54
CA GLN A 168 14.90 2.07 2.09
C GLN A 168 14.62 3.44 1.45
N GLY A 169 13.73 4.24 2.02
CA GLY A 169 13.48 5.60 1.56
C GLY A 169 14.71 6.49 1.68
N GLU A 170 15.37 6.51 2.84
CA GLU A 170 16.63 7.25 3.06
C GLU A 170 17.73 6.74 2.12
N LYS A 171 17.88 5.42 2.03
CA LYS A 171 18.92 4.77 1.22
C LYS A 171 18.82 5.11 -0.28
N VAL A 172 17.62 5.11 -0.82
CA VAL A 172 17.40 5.31 -2.27
C VAL A 172 17.40 6.79 -2.64
N THR A 173 16.82 7.65 -1.80
CA THR A 173 16.75 9.10 -2.08
C THR A 173 18.05 9.84 -1.71
N GLY A 174 18.87 9.29 -0.82
CA GLY A 174 20.04 9.96 -0.25
C GLY A 174 19.67 11.11 0.71
N LEU A 175 18.40 11.19 1.13
CA LEU A 175 17.88 12.21 2.04
C LEU A 175 17.74 11.65 3.45
N THR A 176 17.80 12.53 4.45
CA THR A 176 17.48 12.16 5.83
C THR A 176 15.97 12.00 6.00
N ARG A 177 15.54 11.20 6.98
CA ARG A 177 14.11 11.01 7.28
C ARG A 177 13.38 12.32 7.57
N GLN A 178 14.06 13.33 8.10
CA GLN A 178 13.49 14.65 8.37
C GLN A 178 13.20 15.45 7.10
N GLN A 179 13.88 15.12 5.99
CA GLN A 179 13.70 15.73 4.67
C GLN A 179 12.66 15.00 3.81
N ILE A 180 12.07 13.91 4.33
CA ILE A 180 11.09 13.10 3.63
C ILE A 180 9.73 13.25 4.29
N VAL A 181 8.70 13.53 3.49
CA VAL A 181 7.30 13.38 3.89
C VAL A 181 6.85 12.00 3.43
N PHE A 182 6.34 11.20 4.35
CA PHE A 182 5.73 9.92 4.01
C PHE A 182 4.21 10.03 4.05
N VAL A 183 3.55 9.52 3.01
CA VAL A 183 2.10 9.63 2.82
C VAL A 183 1.48 8.25 2.74
N SER A 184 0.51 7.98 3.60
CA SER A 184 -0.27 6.75 3.55
C SER A 184 -1.73 6.99 3.91
N SER A 185 -2.65 6.26 3.25
CA SER A 185 -4.04 6.17 3.67
C SER A 185 -4.28 5.05 4.67
N ASN A 186 -3.31 4.16 4.86
CA ASN A 186 -3.37 3.11 5.86
C ASN A 186 -2.88 3.68 7.21
N GLY A 187 -3.76 3.75 8.23
CA GLY A 187 -3.42 4.30 9.56
C GLY A 187 -2.19 3.64 10.17
N TRP A 188 -2.16 2.30 10.17
CA TRP A 188 -1.03 1.52 10.69
C TRP A 188 0.31 1.82 9.99
N ASP A 189 0.30 2.18 8.70
CA ASP A 189 1.51 2.51 7.94
C ASP A 189 1.96 3.95 8.23
N ALA A 190 1.02 4.91 8.32
CA ALA A 190 1.29 6.25 8.77
C ALA A 190 1.88 6.26 10.19
N LEU A 191 1.34 5.42 11.10
CA LEU A 191 1.85 5.24 12.46
C LEU A 191 3.27 4.69 12.46
N GLY A 192 3.52 3.59 11.73
CA GLY A 192 4.86 2.98 11.65
C GLY A 192 5.90 3.92 11.05
N ALA A 193 5.53 4.70 10.02
CA ALA A 193 6.38 5.72 9.43
C ALA A 193 6.68 6.87 10.41
N THR A 194 5.71 7.25 11.25
CA THR A 194 5.91 8.25 12.32
C THR A 194 6.88 7.73 13.37
N TRP A 195 6.74 6.47 13.80
CA TRP A 195 7.70 5.84 14.72
C TRP A 195 9.13 5.76 14.15
N PHE A 196 9.24 5.54 12.85
CA PHE A 196 10.54 5.55 12.17
C PHE A 196 11.17 6.96 12.15
N GLY A 197 10.36 8.02 12.24
CA GLY A 197 10.81 9.43 12.30
C GLY A 197 10.61 10.21 11.01
N TYR A 198 9.81 9.72 10.07
CA TYR A 198 9.34 10.51 8.94
C TYR A 198 8.34 11.59 9.38
N ARG A 199 8.24 12.68 8.63
CA ARG A 199 7.07 13.54 8.66
C ARG A 199 5.95 12.81 7.92
N THR A 200 4.78 12.68 8.53
CA THR A 200 3.73 11.83 7.98
C THR A 200 2.45 12.60 7.68
N LEU A 201 1.84 12.28 6.54
CA LEU A 201 0.47 12.61 6.22
C LEU A 201 -0.37 11.34 6.21
N TRP A 202 -1.36 11.26 7.10
CA TRP A 202 -2.40 10.25 7.00
C TRP A 202 -3.55 10.77 6.14
N VAL A 203 -3.77 10.14 4.98
CA VAL A 203 -4.89 10.48 4.08
C VAL A 203 -6.11 9.65 4.44
N ASN A 204 -6.90 10.15 5.35
CA ASN A 204 -8.08 9.48 5.91
C ASN A 204 -9.33 9.75 5.06
N ARG A 205 -9.45 9.08 3.91
CA ARG A 205 -10.60 9.25 3.00
C ARG A 205 -11.92 8.75 3.57
N GLN A 206 -11.88 7.82 4.52
CA GLN A 206 -13.07 7.16 5.07
C GLN A 206 -13.50 7.71 6.43
N ASN A 207 -12.83 8.77 6.92
CA ASN A 207 -13.10 9.37 8.24
C ASN A 207 -13.05 8.34 9.37
N LEU A 208 -12.07 7.46 9.36
CA LEU A 208 -11.85 6.44 10.39
C LEU A 208 -11.18 7.06 11.63
N PRO A 209 -11.33 6.46 12.82
CA PRO A 209 -10.47 6.80 13.96
C PRO A 209 -9.01 6.41 13.64
N PHE A 210 -8.06 7.19 14.17
CA PHE A 210 -6.64 6.80 14.09
C PHE A 210 -6.31 5.78 15.19
N ASP A 211 -5.24 4.99 14.96
CA ASP A 211 -4.77 3.98 15.92
C ASP A 211 -4.41 4.61 17.27
N GLU A 212 -4.99 4.10 18.37
CA GLU A 212 -4.81 4.63 19.73
C GLU A 212 -3.56 4.07 20.43
N LEU A 213 -2.39 4.21 19.77
CA LEU A 213 -1.09 3.72 20.27
C LEU A 213 -0.17 4.87 20.75
N GLY A 214 -0.76 5.98 21.17
CA GLY A 214 -0.05 7.09 21.83
C GLY A 214 0.81 7.97 20.89
N THR A 215 0.72 7.78 19.57
CA THR A 215 1.45 8.57 18.58
C THR A 215 0.50 9.00 17.48
N ALA A 216 0.55 10.27 17.08
CA ALA A 216 -0.26 10.80 15.98
C ALA A 216 0.63 11.07 14.74
N PRO A 217 0.07 11.02 13.52
CA PRO A 217 0.77 11.48 12.32
C PRO A 217 1.05 12.98 12.40
N THR A 218 2.03 13.48 11.65
CA THR A 218 2.33 14.91 11.61
C THR A 218 1.13 15.73 11.15
N ARG A 219 0.38 15.21 10.16
CA ARG A 219 -0.89 15.78 9.67
C ARG A 219 -1.87 14.68 9.30
N THR A 220 -3.16 15.00 9.41
CA THR A 220 -4.26 14.18 8.89
C THR A 220 -5.07 15.02 7.91
N ALA A 221 -5.47 14.41 6.80
CA ALA A 221 -6.28 15.04 5.77
C ALA A 221 -7.23 14.02 5.12
N SER A 222 -8.26 14.48 4.45
CA SER A 222 -9.20 13.61 3.72
C SER A 222 -8.81 13.38 2.26
N ASN A 223 -7.79 14.12 1.75
CA ASN A 223 -7.41 14.11 0.35
C ASN A 223 -5.88 14.19 0.19
N LEU A 224 -5.36 13.58 -0.87
CA LEU A 224 -3.93 13.58 -1.16
C LEU A 224 -3.36 14.98 -1.44
N ARG A 225 -4.17 15.94 -1.92
CA ARG A 225 -3.75 17.31 -2.22
C ARG A 225 -3.13 18.04 -1.02
N ASP A 226 -3.55 17.67 0.19
CA ASP A 226 -3.04 18.30 1.41
C ASP A 226 -1.53 18.06 1.63
N VAL A 227 -0.90 17.11 0.91
CA VAL A 227 0.56 16.93 0.95
C VAL A 227 1.30 18.17 0.49
N LEU A 228 0.72 18.97 -0.42
CA LEU A 228 1.34 20.19 -0.93
C LEU A 228 1.62 21.21 0.17
N SER A 229 0.81 21.24 1.22
CA SER A 229 0.98 22.15 2.35
C SER A 229 2.23 21.89 3.22
N PHE A 230 2.96 20.82 3.00
CA PHE A 230 4.26 20.62 3.63
C PHE A 230 5.38 21.45 2.99
N PHE A 231 5.11 22.06 1.82
CA PHE A 231 6.07 22.77 0.98
C PHE A 231 5.68 24.24 0.76
N ASP A 232 4.66 24.72 1.45
CA ASP A 232 4.24 26.13 1.46
C ASP A 232 5.05 26.96 2.44
#